data_ffe3b3f603065620e7ade856db51c225
#
_entry.id   ffe3b3f603065620e7ade856db51c225
#
_cell.length_a   1.000
_cell.length_b   1.000
_cell.length_c   1.000
_cell.angle_alpha   90.00
_cell.angle_beta   90.00
_cell.angle_gamma   90.00
#
_symmetry.space_group_name_H-M   'P 1'
#
loop_
_entity.id
_entity.type
_entity.pdbx_description
1 polymer ?
#
loop_
_entity_poly.entity_id
_entity_poly.type
_entity_poly.pdbx_seq_one_letter_code
_entity_poly.pdbx_strand_id
1 'polypeptide(L)'
;MSDLDERLRRRAQKGILRPELRVGVVSFVKSYVAHINLRDAGNPSGTHFEGGRYGKGEVGEFILVEGQRSILLGRIMEVRLPDGERQIIGQDYAGSNELDAIGHIQLLGSISMVDFHFTAGVDLYPRLGDRVYAAPHQLIALIPYLMIRTGDGDTPVQLELGAVGDANESKVSITPEKLFGRHCAILGATGGGKSWTTARIIEECIKHKGKIILLDATGEYGEFS
;
A
#
# COMPACT_ATOMS: atom_id res chain seq x y z
N MET A 1 18.24 -0.06 -17.71
CA MET A 1 16.81 0.12 -17.37
C MET A 1 16.02 -0.57 -18.46
N SER A 2 15.24 -1.61 -18.15
CA SER A 2 14.52 -2.33 -19.20
C SER A 2 13.42 -1.43 -19.77
N ASP A 3 13.05 -1.58 -21.04
CA ASP A 3 11.96 -0.87 -21.71
C ASP A 3 10.63 -1.07 -20.92
N LEU A 4 10.49 -2.20 -20.25
CA LEU A 4 9.36 -2.53 -19.36
C LEU A 4 9.33 -1.63 -18.11
N ASP A 5 10.48 -1.37 -17.49
CA ASP A 5 10.59 -0.51 -16.31
C ASP A 5 10.23 0.94 -16.62
N GLU A 6 10.66 1.42 -17.77
CA GLU A 6 10.35 2.78 -18.22
C GLU A 6 8.88 2.92 -18.58
N ARG A 7 8.27 1.92 -19.19
CA ARG A 7 6.83 1.88 -19.48
C ARG A 7 5.98 1.82 -18.21
N LEU A 8 6.37 1.03 -17.24
CA LEU A 8 5.69 0.94 -15.95
C LEU A 8 5.77 2.26 -15.18
N ARG A 9 6.96 2.88 -15.14
CA ARG A 9 7.14 4.21 -14.52
C ARG A 9 6.32 5.28 -15.23
N ARG A 10 6.36 5.35 -16.56
CA ARG A 10 5.56 6.33 -17.34
C ARG A 10 4.05 6.12 -17.17
N ARG A 11 3.60 4.86 -17.11
CA ARG A 11 2.19 4.53 -16.89
C ARG A 11 1.75 4.89 -15.47
N ALA A 12 2.59 4.64 -14.49
CA ALA A 12 2.36 5.00 -13.11
C ALA A 12 2.38 6.53 -12.92
N GLN A 13 3.32 7.28 -13.52
CA GLN A 13 3.37 8.75 -13.45
C GLN A 13 2.14 9.43 -14.04
N LYS A 14 1.60 8.91 -15.16
CA LYS A 14 0.47 9.54 -15.88
C LYS A 14 -0.88 9.40 -15.19
N GLY A 15 -0.96 8.73 -14.04
CA GLY A 15 -2.26 8.49 -13.44
C GLY A 15 -2.27 7.98 -12.01
N ILE A 16 -1.32 8.38 -11.18
CA ILE A 16 -1.30 7.98 -9.76
C ILE A 16 -2.48 8.58 -9.01
N LEU A 17 -2.70 9.88 -9.21
CA LEU A 17 -3.80 10.59 -8.59
C LEU A 17 -5.00 10.54 -9.54
N ARG A 18 -5.86 9.56 -9.34
CA ARG A 18 -7.07 9.36 -10.15
C ARG A 18 -8.24 10.10 -9.54
N PRO A 19 -8.89 11.03 -10.28
CA PRO A 19 -10.06 11.75 -9.76
C PRO A 19 -11.17 10.82 -9.25
N GLU A 20 -11.34 9.66 -9.90
CA GLU A 20 -12.32 8.63 -9.55
C GLU A 20 -12.05 7.98 -8.19
N LEU A 21 -10.77 7.98 -7.76
CA LEU A 21 -10.33 7.42 -6.49
C LEU A 21 -10.22 8.48 -5.38
N ARG A 22 -10.69 9.71 -5.62
CA ARG A 22 -10.69 10.75 -4.60
C ARG A 22 -11.59 10.35 -3.44
N VAL A 23 -11.04 10.39 -2.21
CA VAL A 23 -11.75 10.01 -0.98
C VAL A 23 -11.99 11.21 -0.05
N GLY A 24 -11.18 12.26 -0.13
CA GLY A 24 -11.37 13.40 0.75
C GLY A 24 -10.30 14.50 0.60
N VAL A 25 -10.16 15.26 1.68
CA VAL A 25 -9.18 16.34 1.82
C VAL A 25 -8.56 16.32 3.22
N VAL A 26 -7.32 16.78 3.33
CA VAL A 26 -6.62 16.91 4.62
C VAL A 26 -7.27 18.02 5.45
N SER A 27 -7.68 17.71 6.67
CA SER A 27 -8.32 18.64 7.61
C SER A 27 -7.50 18.93 8.87
N PHE A 28 -6.48 18.10 9.16
CA PHE A 28 -5.58 18.28 10.29
C PHE A 28 -4.23 17.65 9.98
N VAL A 29 -3.14 18.25 10.47
CA VAL A 29 -1.77 17.74 10.26
C VAL A 29 -0.99 17.80 11.57
N LYS A 30 -0.35 16.69 11.92
CA LYS A 30 0.63 16.56 13.00
C LYS A 30 1.74 15.63 12.53
N SER A 31 2.89 15.62 13.22
CA SER A 31 4.01 14.72 12.89
C SER A 31 3.52 13.28 12.70
N TYR A 32 3.78 12.68 11.53
CA TYR A 32 3.42 11.32 11.13
C TYR A 32 1.92 10.97 11.12
N VAL A 33 1.04 11.91 11.45
CA VAL A 33 -0.41 11.72 11.49
C VAL A 33 -1.09 12.88 10.80
N ALA A 34 -2.10 12.59 10.01
CA ALA A 34 -3.02 13.60 9.50
C ALA A 34 -4.47 13.12 9.64
N HIS A 35 -5.40 14.06 9.64
CA HIS A 35 -6.82 13.74 9.54
C HIS A 35 -7.34 14.16 8.18
N ILE A 36 -8.29 13.42 7.68
CA ILE A 36 -8.95 13.68 6.41
C ILE A 36 -10.45 13.72 6.60
N ASN A 37 -11.12 14.63 5.92
CA ASN A 37 -12.57 14.63 5.82
C ASN A 37 -12.98 13.68 4.71
N LEU A 38 -13.79 12.68 5.06
CA LEU A 38 -14.28 11.61 4.20
C LEU A 38 -15.77 11.83 3.93
N ARG A 39 -16.12 12.52 2.84
CA ARG A 39 -17.53 12.81 2.50
C ARG A 39 -18.35 11.57 2.16
N ASP A 40 -17.69 10.57 1.57
CA ASP A 40 -18.37 9.40 1.03
C ASP A 40 -18.21 8.15 1.90
N ALA A 41 -17.72 8.30 3.15
CA ALA A 41 -17.46 7.18 4.05
C ALA A 41 -18.73 6.36 4.41
N GLY A 42 -19.91 6.96 4.27
CA GLY A 42 -21.20 6.28 4.47
C GLY A 42 -21.70 5.47 3.27
N ASN A 43 -21.00 5.52 2.12
CA ASN A 43 -21.44 4.83 0.92
C ASN A 43 -20.89 3.38 0.90
N PRO A 44 -21.75 2.36 1.08
CA PRO A 44 -21.31 0.97 1.21
C PRO A 44 -20.80 0.36 -0.11
N SER A 45 -21.08 0.99 -1.27
CA SER A 45 -20.76 0.39 -2.57
C SER A 45 -19.28 0.45 -2.95
N GLY A 46 -18.47 1.31 -2.30
CA GLY A 46 -17.09 1.53 -2.70
C GLY A 46 -16.98 2.09 -4.13
N THR A 47 -15.79 2.09 -4.67
CA THR A 47 -15.50 2.44 -6.07
C THR A 47 -14.82 1.25 -6.75
N HIS A 48 -15.28 0.88 -7.93
CA HIS A 48 -14.62 -0.13 -8.76
C HIS A 48 -13.79 0.57 -9.84
N PHE A 49 -12.51 0.26 -9.85
CA PHE A 49 -11.58 0.86 -10.81
C PHE A 49 -10.56 -0.17 -11.27
N GLU A 50 -10.37 -0.32 -12.58
CA GLU A 50 -9.43 -1.29 -13.19
C GLU A 50 -9.53 -2.71 -12.60
N GLY A 51 -10.75 -3.19 -12.34
CA GLY A 51 -11.02 -4.53 -11.79
C GLY A 51 -10.80 -4.69 -10.29
N GLY A 52 -10.33 -3.66 -9.59
CA GLY A 52 -10.19 -3.65 -8.13
C GLY A 52 -11.33 -2.90 -7.44
N ARG A 53 -11.73 -3.36 -6.25
CA ARG A 53 -12.61 -2.61 -5.36
C ARG A 53 -11.75 -1.70 -4.47
N TYR A 54 -12.15 -0.44 -4.37
CA TYR A 54 -11.57 0.56 -3.47
C TYR A 54 -12.65 1.02 -2.50
N GLY A 55 -12.30 1.07 -1.22
CA GLY A 55 -13.14 1.70 -0.23
C GLY A 55 -13.23 3.21 -0.44
N LYS A 56 -14.17 3.84 0.22
CA LYS A 56 -14.27 5.31 0.25
C LYS A 56 -13.78 5.85 1.58
N GLY A 57 -12.63 5.38 2.03
CA GLY A 57 -12.03 5.72 3.30
C GLY A 57 -12.23 4.64 4.38
N GLU A 58 -12.11 3.37 4.02
CA GLU A 58 -12.20 2.25 4.94
C GLU A 58 -10.92 2.12 5.78
N VAL A 59 -11.06 1.62 7.04
CA VAL A 59 -9.90 1.34 7.90
C VAL A 59 -9.02 0.28 7.27
N GLY A 60 -7.71 0.56 7.23
CA GLY A 60 -6.71 -0.30 6.59
C GLY A 60 -6.40 0.05 5.15
N GLU A 61 -7.18 0.90 4.51
CA GLU A 61 -6.97 1.34 3.14
C GLU A 61 -5.72 2.20 3.01
N PHE A 62 -4.94 1.95 1.96
CA PHE A 62 -3.82 2.82 1.60
C PHE A 62 -4.32 4.02 0.80
N ILE A 63 -3.78 5.19 1.13
CA ILE A 63 -4.17 6.45 0.49
C ILE A 63 -2.95 7.22 0.03
N LEU A 64 -3.19 8.10 -0.94
CA LEU A 64 -2.23 9.05 -1.47
C LEU A 64 -2.69 10.46 -1.14
N VAL A 65 -1.79 11.26 -0.56
CA VAL A 65 -2.04 12.68 -0.35
C VAL A 65 -1.24 13.47 -1.38
N GLU A 66 -1.93 14.34 -2.12
CA GLU A 66 -1.33 15.22 -3.11
C GLU A 66 -0.48 16.28 -2.41
N GLY A 67 0.85 16.16 -2.53
CA GLY A 67 1.79 17.15 -2.01
C GLY A 67 2.35 18.03 -3.12
N GLN A 68 3.17 19.02 -2.76
CA GLN A 68 3.71 19.99 -3.70
C GLN A 68 4.82 19.44 -4.61
N ARG A 69 5.69 18.58 -4.07
CA ARG A 69 6.84 17.99 -4.78
C ARG A 69 6.86 16.48 -4.72
N SER A 70 6.08 15.91 -3.85
CA SER A 70 5.96 14.48 -3.63
C SER A 70 4.52 14.11 -3.36
N ILE A 71 4.18 12.87 -3.64
CA ILE A 71 2.93 12.26 -3.21
C ILE A 71 3.23 11.52 -1.91
N LEU A 72 2.44 11.77 -0.87
CA LEU A 72 2.59 11.08 0.40
C LEU A 72 1.74 9.81 0.39
N LEU A 73 2.36 8.69 0.75
CA LEU A 73 1.66 7.44 1.02
C LEU A 73 1.28 7.38 2.48
N GLY A 74 0.03 7.06 2.76
CA GLY A 74 -0.48 6.84 4.10
C GLY A 74 -1.41 5.65 4.18
N ARG A 75 -1.82 5.30 5.40
CA ARG A 75 -2.81 4.26 5.68
C ARG A 75 -3.86 4.80 6.64
N ILE A 76 -5.12 4.50 6.39
CA ILE A 76 -6.22 4.85 7.28
C ILE A 76 -6.18 3.90 8.48
N MET A 77 -6.03 4.47 9.67
CA MET A 77 -5.92 3.70 10.92
C MET A 77 -7.23 3.70 11.70
N GLU A 78 -8.03 4.75 11.56
CA GLU A 78 -9.29 4.94 12.25
C GLU A 78 -10.22 5.79 11.41
N VAL A 79 -11.51 5.51 11.46
CA VAL A 79 -12.55 6.35 10.88
C VAL A 79 -13.59 6.59 11.97
N ARG A 80 -13.96 7.85 12.20
CA ARG A 80 -14.96 8.24 13.19
C ARG A 80 -15.82 9.39 12.69
N LEU A 81 -16.99 9.52 13.27
CA LEU A 81 -17.81 10.72 13.10
C LEU A 81 -17.35 11.83 14.05
N PRO A 82 -17.50 13.10 13.66
CA PRO A 82 -17.38 14.23 14.58
C PRO A 82 -18.30 14.04 15.79
N ASP A 83 -17.89 14.52 16.95
CA ASP A 83 -18.61 14.27 18.21
C ASP A 83 -20.08 14.74 18.20
N GLY A 84 -20.39 15.80 17.42
CA GLY A 84 -21.76 16.31 17.24
C GLY A 84 -22.65 15.43 16.36
N GLU A 85 -22.09 14.56 15.53
CA GLU A 85 -22.84 13.76 14.55
C GLU A 85 -23.04 12.31 14.97
N ARG A 86 -22.39 11.85 16.04
CA ARG A 86 -22.52 10.46 16.56
C ARG A 86 -23.96 10.10 16.95
N GLN A 87 -24.78 11.10 17.28
CA GLN A 87 -26.17 10.89 17.65
C GLN A 87 -27.12 10.70 16.46
N ILE A 88 -26.65 10.99 15.24
CA ILE A 88 -27.45 10.90 14.01
C ILE A 88 -27.58 9.47 13.50
N ILE A 89 -26.64 8.60 13.86
CA ILE A 89 -26.67 7.19 13.46
C ILE A 89 -27.61 6.42 14.40
N GLY A 90 -28.87 6.31 14.00
CA GLY A 90 -29.86 5.43 14.61
C GLY A 90 -29.94 4.07 13.92
N GLN A 91 -30.80 3.19 14.44
CA GLN A 91 -31.06 1.85 13.88
C GLN A 91 -31.59 1.89 12.44
N ASP A 92 -32.21 2.98 12.02
CA ASP A 92 -32.81 3.19 10.71
C ASP A 92 -31.87 3.90 9.73
N TYR A 93 -30.55 3.97 10.07
CA TYR A 93 -29.57 4.60 9.20
C TYR A 93 -29.40 3.83 7.89
N ALA A 94 -29.97 4.37 6.81
CA ALA A 94 -29.95 3.77 5.48
C ALA A 94 -28.72 4.15 4.64
N GLY A 95 -27.70 4.76 5.26
CA GLY A 95 -26.52 5.28 4.57
C GLY A 95 -26.83 6.58 3.84
N SER A 96 -26.64 7.73 4.47
CA SER A 96 -26.64 9.00 3.75
C SER A 96 -25.29 9.21 3.09
N ASN A 97 -25.26 9.70 1.85
CA ASN A 97 -24.04 10.05 1.14
C ASN A 97 -23.31 11.28 1.71
N GLU A 98 -23.78 11.83 2.83
CA GLU A 98 -23.34 13.11 3.38
C GLU A 98 -22.78 13.01 4.81
N LEU A 99 -22.27 11.83 5.20
CA LEU A 99 -21.55 11.73 6.46
C LEU A 99 -20.14 12.32 6.30
N ASP A 100 -19.89 13.44 6.94
CA ASP A 100 -18.57 14.01 7.10
C ASP A 100 -17.76 13.22 8.16
N ALA A 101 -17.35 12.00 7.82
CA ALA A 101 -16.51 11.22 8.69
C ALA A 101 -15.06 11.75 8.69
N ILE A 102 -14.38 11.56 9.81
CA ILE A 102 -12.97 11.90 9.96
C ILE A 102 -12.14 10.63 9.92
N GLY A 103 -11.26 10.53 8.91
CA GLY A 103 -10.24 9.49 8.83
C GLY A 103 -8.95 9.93 9.51
N HIS A 104 -8.41 9.13 10.40
CA HIS A 104 -7.06 9.29 10.93
C HIS A 104 -6.10 8.48 10.08
N ILE A 105 -5.10 9.14 9.50
CA ILE A 105 -4.10 8.48 8.63
C ILE A 105 -2.72 8.51 9.27
N GLN A 106 -2.02 7.40 9.16
CA GLN A 106 -0.59 7.31 9.42
C GLN A 106 0.16 7.54 8.12
N LEU A 107 1.06 8.51 8.09
CA LEU A 107 1.93 8.77 6.95
C LEU A 107 3.10 7.76 6.96
N LEU A 108 3.33 7.08 5.84
CA LEU A 108 4.29 5.98 5.72
C LEU A 108 5.54 6.37 4.94
N GLY A 109 5.38 7.20 3.92
CA GLY A 109 6.49 7.58 3.06
C GLY A 109 6.10 8.58 1.98
N SER A 110 7.09 8.96 1.19
CA SER A 110 6.98 9.95 0.14
C SER A 110 7.42 9.37 -1.21
N ILE A 111 6.66 9.60 -2.26
CA ILE A 111 7.00 9.27 -3.65
C ILE A 111 7.42 10.57 -4.33
N SER A 112 8.66 10.66 -4.76
CA SER A 112 9.16 11.81 -5.50
C SER A 112 8.50 11.90 -6.89
N MET A 113 8.03 13.10 -7.26
CA MET A 113 7.44 13.33 -8.57
C MET A 113 8.48 13.46 -9.69
N VAL A 114 9.76 13.59 -9.34
CA VAL A 114 10.86 13.78 -10.30
C VAL A 114 11.39 12.44 -10.82
N ASP A 115 11.80 11.57 -9.90
CA ASP A 115 12.46 10.29 -10.19
C ASP A 115 11.62 9.07 -9.83
N PHE A 116 10.43 9.30 -9.30
CA PHE A 116 9.50 8.26 -8.90
C PHE A 116 10.05 7.28 -7.86
N HIS A 117 10.99 7.76 -7.05
CA HIS A 117 11.57 6.99 -5.95
C HIS A 117 10.69 7.10 -4.70
N PHE A 118 10.52 5.96 -4.00
CA PHE A 118 9.84 5.94 -2.70
C PHE A 118 10.86 6.01 -1.57
N THR A 119 10.68 6.98 -0.69
CA THR A 119 11.44 7.13 0.55
C THR A 119 10.52 6.87 1.73
N ALA A 120 10.92 5.97 2.65
CA ALA A 120 10.21 5.76 3.90
C ALA A 120 10.33 7.01 4.78
N GLY A 121 9.23 7.39 5.43
CA GLY A 121 9.13 8.63 6.19
C GLY A 121 8.59 9.79 5.36
N VAL A 122 8.48 10.96 5.98
CA VAL A 122 7.84 12.15 5.40
C VAL A 122 8.87 13.26 5.25
N ASP A 123 9.19 13.60 4.01
CA ASP A 123 10.10 14.72 3.71
C ASP A 123 9.41 16.09 3.87
N LEU A 124 8.18 16.17 3.38
CA LEU A 124 7.33 17.36 3.45
C LEU A 124 5.93 16.97 3.93
N TYR A 125 5.46 17.65 4.96
CA TYR A 125 4.11 17.40 5.48
C TYR A 125 3.04 17.90 4.51
N PRO A 126 1.86 17.24 4.48
CA PRO A 126 0.73 17.71 3.71
C PRO A 126 0.22 19.04 4.31
N ARG A 127 -0.54 19.76 3.52
CA ARG A 127 -1.20 21.00 3.93
C ARG A 127 -2.69 20.78 4.12
N LEU A 128 -3.32 21.64 4.89
CA LEU A 128 -4.77 21.68 4.98
C LEU A 128 -5.37 21.92 3.60
N GLY A 129 -6.36 21.11 3.23
CA GLY A 129 -7.01 21.16 1.92
C GLY A 129 -6.35 20.33 0.82
N ASP A 130 -5.15 19.75 1.05
CA ASP A 130 -4.55 18.82 0.09
C ASP A 130 -5.50 17.65 -0.18
N ARG A 131 -5.59 17.25 -1.45
CA ARG A 131 -6.50 16.21 -1.90
C ARG A 131 -5.98 14.84 -1.52
N VAL A 132 -6.91 13.94 -1.18
CA VAL A 132 -6.61 12.57 -0.78
C VAL A 132 -7.33 11.60 -1.70
N TYR A 133 -6.60 10.56 -2.12
CA TYR A 133 -7.06 9.53 -3.07
C TYR A 133 -6.81 8.15 -2.49
N ALA A 134 -7.65 7.17 -2.78
CA ALA A 134 -7.31 5.76 -2.56
C ALA A 134 -6.09 5.39 -3.41
N ALA A 135 -5.15 4.65 -2.84
CA ALA A 135 -3.94 4.27 -3.55
C ALA A 135 -4.22 3.10 -4.49
N PRO A 136 -3.91 3.21 -5.80
CA PRO A 136 -4.08 2.10 -6.72
C PRO A 136 -3.30 0.86 -6.25
N HIS A 137 -3.91 -0.33 -6.27
CA HIS A 137 -3.28 -1.58 -5.83
C HIS A 137 -1.97 -1.85 -6.58
N GLN A 138 -1.92 -1.53 -7.86
CA GLN A 138 -0.72 -1.64 -8.69
C GLN A 138 0.44 -0.77 -8.15
N LEU A 139 0.14 0.45 -7.68
CA LEU A 139 1.15 1.32 -7.08
C LEU A 139 1.66 0.74 -5.76
N ILE A 140 0.76 0.25 -4.90
CA ILE A 140 1.15 -0.37 -3.63
C ILE A 140 2.06 -1.58 -3.88
N ALA A 141 1.72 -2.41 -4.86
CA ALA A 141 2.55 -3.54 -5.26
C ALA A 141 3.95 -3.14 -5.76
N LEU A 142 4.09 -1.94 -6.34
CA LEU A 142 5.36 -1.41 -6.83
C LEU A 142 6.22 -0.76 -5.74
N ILE A 143 5.68 -0.42 -4.57
CA ILE A 143 6.44 0.28 -3.51
C ILE A 143 7.77 -0.40 -3.16
N PRO A 144 7.86 -1.73 -2.97
CA PRO A 144 9.15 -2.38 -2.66
C PRO A 144 10.20 -2.15 -3.75
N TYR A 145 9.78 -2.11 -5.02
CA TYR A 145 10.65 -1.81 -6.17
C TYR A 145 11.07 -0.34 -6.20
N LEU A 146 10.14 0.59 -5.94
CA LEU A 146 10.41 2.03 -5.91
C LEU A 146 11.37 2.45 -4.79
N MET A 147 11.59 1.59 -3.79
CA MET A 147 12.58 1.81 -2.72
C MET A 147 14.01 1.52 -3.16
N ILE A 148 14.22 0.93 -4.34
CA ILE A 148 15.54 0.53 -4.83
C ILE A 148 16.05 1.63 -5.76
N ARG A 149 17.25 2.15 -5.46
CA ARG A 149 17.97 2.96 -6.43
C ARG A 149 18.73 1.99 -7.34
N THR A 150 18.21 1.74 -8.52
CA THR A 150 18.90 0.98 -9.55
C THR A 150 20.04 1.84 -10.08
N GLY A 151 21.30 1.39 -9.90
CA GLY A 151 22.43 1.87 -10.68
C GLY A 151 22.23 1.46 -12.14
N ASP A 152 22.93 2.13 -13.06
CA ASP A 152 22.80 1.89 -14.50
C ASP A 152 23.05 0.41 -14.84
N GLY A 153 22.03 -0.26 -15.37
CA GLY A 153 22.20 -1.43 -16.23
C GLY A 153 21.58 -2.75 -15.79
N ASP A 154 21.43 -3.05 -14.50
CA ASP A 154 20.96 -4.37 -14.09
C ASP A 154 19.51 -4.32 -13.54
N THR A 155 18.64 -5.13 -14.14
CA THR A 155 17.31 -5.39 -13.56
C THR A 155 17.51 -6.32 -12.36
N PRO A 156 17.23 -5.89 -11.12
CA PRO A 156 17.43 -6.72 -9.95
C PRO A 156 16.50 -7.95 -9.99
N VAL A 157 16.97 -9.08 -9.46
CA VAL A 157 16.14 -10.27 -9.25
C VAL A 157 14.95 -9.89 -8.36
N GLN A 158 13.77 -10.36 -8.72
CA GLN A 158 12.53 -10.09 -8.03
C GLN A 158 11.93 -11.40 -7.51
N LEU A 159 11.74 -11.50 -6.21
CA LEU A 159 11.04 -12.62 -5.57
C LEU A 159 9.57 -12.24 -5.43
N GLU A 160 8.69 -12.96 -6.11
CA GLU A 160 7.23 -12.70 -6.09
C GLU A 160 6.61 -13.34 -4.84
N LEU A 161 6.21 -12.52 -3.87
CA LEU A 161 5.68 -12.99 -2.59
C LEU A 161 4.17 -13.16 -2.56
N GLY A 162 3.43 -12.42 -3.37
CA GLY A 162 1.97 -12.43 -3.37
C GLY A 162 1.38 -11.33 -4.22
N ALA A 163 0.14 -10.94 -3.93
CA ALA A 163 -0.57 -9.86 -4.61
C ALA A 163 -1.29 -8.95 -3.61
N VAL A 164 -1.58 -7.72 -4.02
CA VAL A 164 -2.38 -6.75 -3.25
C VAL A 164 -3.80 -6.71 -3.80
N GLY A 165 -4.78 -6.76 -2.89
CA GLY A 165 -6.21 -6.71 -3.24
C GLY A 165 -6.69 -7.96 -3.97
N ASP A 166 -7.88 -7.87 -4.56
CA ASP A 166 -8.52 -8.96 -5.31
C ASP A 166 -7.98 -9.11 -6.75
N ALA A 167 -7.18 -8.14 -7.19
CA ALA A 167 -6.62 -8.14 -8.54
C ALA A 167 -5.33 -8.97 -8.59
N ASN A 168 -5.41 -10.17 -9.18
CA ASN A 168 -4.25 -11.05 -9.41
C ASN A 168 -3.10 -10.38 -10.19
N GLU A 169 -3.33 -9.21 -10.76
CA GLU A 169 -2.34 -8.45 -11.53
C GLU A 169 -1.42 -7.56 -10.67
N SER A 170 -1.80 -7.29 -9.42
CA SER A 170 -1.01 -6.42 -8.53
C SER A 170 -0.02 -7.23 -7.69
N LYS A 171 0.92 -7.90 -8.37
CA LYS A 171 1.93 -8.75 -7.75
C LYS A 171 2.93 -7.95 -6.94
N VAL A 172 3.17 -8.38 -5.71
CA VAL A 172 4.17 -7.82 -4.80
C VAL A 172 5.45 -8.62 -4.92
N SER A 173 6.52 -7.93 -5.29
CA SER A 173 7.85 -8.52 -5.36
C SER A 173 8.84 -7.74 -4.51
N ILE A 174 9.84 -8.44 -3.99
CA ILE A 174 10.93 -7.86 -3.22
C ILE A 174 12.26 -8.41 -3.74
N THR A 175 13.34 -7.62 -3.65
CA THR A 175 14.65 -8.14 -4.03
C THR A 175 15.29 -8.99 -2.93
N PRO A 176 16.15 -9.96 -3.28
CA PRO A 176 16.91 -10.75 -2.30
C PRO A 176 17.68 -9.88 -1.31
N GLU A 177 18.27 -8.78 -1.78
CA GLU A 177 19.06 -7.87 -0.94
C GLU A 177 18.19 -7.19 0.13
N LYS A 178 16.95 -6.86 -0.20
CA LYS A 178 16.00 -6.28 0.77
C LYS A 178 15.50 -7.32 1.76
N LEU A 179 15.30 -8.56 1.31
CA LEU A 179 14.77 -9.63 2.15
C LEU A 179 15.86 -10.28 3.01
N PHE A 180 17.03 -10.55 2.43
CA PHE A 180 18.12 -11.32 3.07
C PHE A 180 19.39 -10.50 3.37
N GLY A 181 19.48 -9.27 2.89
CA GLY A 181 20.64 -8.40 3.14
C GLY A 181 20.89 -8.12 4.63
N ARG A 182 19.90 -8.41 5.46
CA ARG A 182 19.96 -8.45 6.92
C ARG A 182 19.13 -9.64 7.43
N HIS A 183 18.94 -9.76 8.74
CA HIS A 183 18.05 -10.76 9.32
C HIS A 183 16.60 -10.46 8.97
N CYS A 184 15.86 -11.48 8.58
CA CYS A 184 14.42 -11.43 8.34
C CYS A 184 13.70 -12.32 9.36
N ALA A 185 12.62 -11.81 9.96
CA ALA A 185 11.75 -12.58 10.83
C ALA A 185 10.33 -12.59 10.27
N ILE A 186 9.73 -13.79 10.15
CA ILE A 186 8.32 -13.96 9.74
C ILE A 186 7.50 -14.19 10.99
N LEU A 187 6.71 -13.20 11.37
CA LEU A 187 5.91 -13.22 12.60
C LEU A 187 4.42 -13.31 12.29
N GLY A 188 3.68 -14.01 13.11
CA GLY A 188 2.24 -14.16 12.97
C GLY A 188 1.66 -15.15 13.98
N ALA A 189 0.35 -15.06 14.23
CA ALA A 189 -0.38 -16.03 15.05
C ALA A 189 -0.41 -17.42 14.39
N THR A 190 -0.79 -18.45 15.15
CA THR A 190 -1.04 -19.80 14.62
C THR A 190 -2.13 -19.73 13.55
N GLY A 191 -1.92 -20.36 12.40
CA GLY A 191 -2.82 -20.24 11.24
C GLY A 191 -2.67 -18.95 10.43
N GLY A 192 -1.80 -18.01 10.83
CA GLY A 192 -1.57 -16.73 10.14
C GLY A 192 -0.71 -16.82 8.88
N GLY A 193 -0.45 -18.00 8.34
CA GLY A 193 0.25 -18.18 7.07
C GLY A 193 1.77 -18.07 7.11
N LYS A 194 2.42 -18.14 8.29
CA LYS A 194 3.89 -18.08 8.43
C LYS A 194 4.60 -19.13 7.58
N SER A 195 4.22 -20.41 7.76
CA SER A 195 4.81 -21.54 7.02
C SER A 195 4.58 -21.42 5.53
N TRP A 196 3.39 -20.98 5.12
CA TRP A 196 3.09 -20.70 3.73
C TRP A 196 3.97 -19.58 3.13
N THR A 197 4.15 -18.48 3.86
CA THR A 197 5.03 -17.37 3.43
C THR A 197 6.48 -17.85 3.32
N THR A 198 6.97 -18.65 4.26
CA THR A 198 8.32 -19.24 4.21
C THR A 198 8.48 -20.16 3.01
N ALA A 199 7.50 -21.05 2.77
CA ALA A 199 7.49 -21.94 1.61
C ALA A 199 7.55 -21.15 0.31
N ARG A 200 6.74 -20.08 0.18
CA ARG A 200 6.73 -19.21 -0.99
C ARG A 200 8.09 -18.53 -1.24
N ILE A 201 8.76 -18.07 -0.18
CA ILE A 201 10.10 -17.51 -0.27
C ILE A 201 11.11 -18.56 -0.77
N ILE A 202 11.04 -19.79 -0.23
CA ILE A 202 11.90 -20.91 -0.65
C ILE A 202 11.69 -21.22 -2.14
N GLU A 203 10.45 -21.35 -2.59
CA GLU A 203 10.10 -21.59 -4.00
C GLU A 203 10.69 -20.53 -4.93
N GLU A 204 10.51 -19.25 -4.58
CA GLU A 204 11.06 -18.15 -5.38
C GLU A 204 12.60 -18.16 -5.40
N CYS A 205 13.25 -18.46 -4.29
CA CYS A 205 14.70 -18.61 -4.25
C CYS A 205 15.20 -19.77 -5.13
N ILE A 206 14.53 -20.93 -5.10
CA ILE A 206 14.85 -22.10 -5.96
C ILE A 206 14.68 -21.72 -7.43
N LYS A 207 13.59 -21.07 -7.80
CA LYS A 207 13.28 -20.59 -9.16
C LYS A 207 14.40 -19.70 -9.72
N HIS A 208 15.02 -18.89 -8.86
CA HIS A 208 16.16 -18.04 -9.19
C HIS A 208 17.54 -18.70 -8.92
N LYS A 209 17.58 -20.03 -8.77
CA LYS A 209 18.80 -20.82 -8.52
C LYS A 209 19.56 -20.41 -7.27
N GLY A 210 18.84 -19.92 -6.25
CA GLY A 210 19.38 -19.60 -4.94
C GLY A 210 19.78 -20.88 -4.18
N LYS A 211 20.86 -20.80 -3.39
CA LYS A 211 21.26 -21.86 -2.46
C LYS A 211 20.64 -21.61 -1.10
N ILE A 212 19.95 -22.59 -0.54
CA ILE A 212 19.24 -22.49 0.74
C ILE A 212 19.73 -23.61 1.66
N ILE A 213 19.97 -23.26 2.92
CA ILE A 213 20.15 -24.21 4.00
C ILE A 213 18.94 -24.04 4.94
N LEU A 214 18.11 -25.06 5.02
CA LEU A 214 16.91 -25.05 5.84
C LEU A 214 17.12 -25.91 7.09
N LEU A 215 16.95 -25.30 8.27
CA LEU A 215 16.92 -25.99 9.56
C LEU A 215 15.47 -26.06 10.01
N ASP A 216 14.82 -27.19 9.74
CA ASP A 216 13.40 -27.42 10.01
C ASP A 216 13.23 -28.30 11.26
N ALA A 217 13.04 -27.63 12.40
CA ALA A 217 12.86 -28.32 13.68
C ALA A 217 11.48 -29.00 13.84
N THR A 218 10.50 -28.57 13.03
CA THR A 218 9.09 -29.02 13.12
C THR A 218 8.69 -30.01 12.03
N GLY A 219 9.51 -30.14 11.00
CA GLY A 219 9.24 -31.01 9.85
C GLY A 219 8.15 -30.47 8.90
N GLU A 220 7.86 -29.17 8.94
CA GLU A 220 6.81 -28.56 8.12
C GLU A 220 7.19 -28.45 6.63
N TYR A 221 8.47 -28.53 6.30
CA TYR A 221 9.02 -28.24 4.97
C TYR A 221 9.61 -29.48 4.27
N GLY A 222 9.24 -30.68 4.69
CA GLY A 222 9.78 -31.94 4.16
C GLY A 222 9.57 -32.17 2.67
N GLU A 223 8.61 -31.48 2.05
CA GLU A 223 8.33 -31.55 0.61
C GLU A 223 9.35 -30.81 -0.26
N PHE A 224 10.22 -29.98 0.33
CA PHE A 224 11.26 -29.24 -0.39
C PHE A 224 12.62 -29.97 -0.44
N SER A 225 12.70 -31.20 0.01
CA SER A 225 13.92 -32.04 0.05
C SER A 225 14.14 -32.84 -1.24
#